data_795159ee2276bbc2833557419c524619
#
_entry.id   795159ee2276bbc2833557419c524619
#
_cell.length_a   1.000
_cell.length_b   1.000
_cell.length_c   1.000
_cell.angle_alpha   90.00
_cell.angle_beta   90.00
_cell.angle_gamma   90.00
#
_symmetry.space_group_name_H-M   'P 1'
#
loop_
_entity.id
_entity.type
_entity.pdbx_description
1 polymer ?
#
loop_
_entity_poly.entity_id
_entity_poly.type
_entity_poly.pdbx_seq_one_letter_code
_entity_poly.pdbx_strand_id
1 'polypeptide(L)'
;VLIHGSWTDASFWDGIAAELRAMGHNVHVLKYPGHDGDPNTNVQHAMLSRSVADYIVSHGLRDVVLVGHSFGGTIVQKTAELVPDRLKRMVFMDAFVLKDGESLIEEVPPQAQALFDQLRASSGNNTIMLPFPLFRETFANLATLEQARWLYDRIQPEPAGPLYEKLDLKAFYKLTTPRSYLYLTEDNVLPQGQPGYGWHPHMSSRLGLFRLLKSPGDHMSTARTHPRWIAWRLYEAGRD
;
A
#
# COMPACT_ATOMS: atom_id res chain seq x y z
N VAL A 1 -5.78 10.63 -4.82
CA VAL A 1 -6.46 9.64 -3.97
C VAL A 1 -5.40 8.76 -3.36
N LEU A 2 -5.40 8.62 -2.02
CA LEU A 2 -4.39 7.90 -1.26
C LEU A 2 -4.99 6.64 -0.61
N ILE A 3 -4.37 5.49 -0.85
CA ILE A 3 -4.79 4.16 -0.39
C ILE A 3 -3.70 3.61 0.54
N HIS A 4 -4.05 3.37 1.81
CA HIS A 4 -3.12 2.82 2.80
C HIS A 4 -2.87 1.31 2.61
N GLY A 5 -1.87 0.79 3.32
CA GLY A 5 -1.51 -0.63 3.31
C GLY A 5 -2.14 -1.43 4.46
N SER A 6 -1.64 -2.64 4.66
CA SER A 6 -2.06 -3.54 5.74
C SER A 6 -1.69 -3.00 7.13
N TRP A 7 -2.43 -3.44 8.14
CA TRP A 7 -2.26 -3.14 9.57
C TRP A 7 -2.47 -1.68 9.96
N THR A 8 -2.67 -0.79 9.01
CA THR A 8 -2.89 0.64 9.26
C THR A 8 -4.28 1.06 8.78
N ASP A 9 -4.55 2.33 8.85
CA ASP A 9 -5.80 2.96 8.43
C ASP A 9 -5.52 4.26 7.67
N ALA A 10 -6.56 5.02 7.36
CA ALA A 10 -6.45 6.28 6.65
C ALA A 10 -5.49 7.28 7.32
N SER A 11 -5.33 7.22 8.65
CA SER A 11 -4.46 8.13 9.39
C SER A 11 -2.97 7.99 9.06
N PHE A 12 -2.55 6.87 8.42
CA PHE A 12 -1.21 6.73 7.87
C PHE A 12 -0.82 7.93 6.98
N TRP A 13 -1.79 8.46 6.26
CA TRP A 13 -1.57 9.53 5.29
C TRP A 13 -1.69 10.94 5.86
N ASP A 14 -2.09 11.13 7.13
CA ASP A 14 -2.46 12.45 7.67
C ASP A 14 -1.40 13.53 7.44
N GLY A 15 -0.16 13.26 7.80
CA GLY A 15 0.94 14.21 7.62
C GLY A 15 1.25 14.47 6.14
N ILE A 16 1.28 13.41 5.34
CA ILE A 16 1.55 13.50 3.90
C ILE A 16 0.42 14.26 3.19
N ALA A 17 -0.83 13.96 3.54
CA ALA A 17 -1.99 14.65 2.97
C ALA A 17 -2.01 16.13 3.33
N ALA A 18 -1.63 16.50 4.56
CA ALA A 18 -1.51 17.89 4.97
C ALA A 18 -0.47 18.63 4.12
N GLU A 19 0.70 18.05 3.90
CA GLU A 19 1.76 18.63 3.06
C GLU A 19 1.32 18.76 1.59
N LEU A 20 0.67 17.75 1.02
CA LEU A 20 0.15 17.81 -0.34
C LEU A 20 -0.94 18.89 -0.49
N ARG A 21 -1.82 19.05 0.49
CA ARG A 21 -2.83 20.13 0.50
C ARG A 21 -2.17 21.49 0.58
N ALA A 22 -1.11 21.63 1.38
CA ALA A 22 -0.31 22.86 1.46
C ALA A 22 0.36 23.21 0.11
N MET A 23 0.64 22.21 -0.73
CA MET A 23 1.12 22.40 -2.11
C MET A 23 -0.01 22.74 -3.09
N GLY A 24 -1.26 22.84 -2.65
CA GLY A 24 -2.42 23.20 -3.48
C GLY A 24 -3.14 22.00 -4.12
N HIS A 25 -2.87 20.76 -3.69
CA HIS A 25 -3.55 19.58 -4.20
C HIS A 25 -4.87 19.31 -3.49
N ASN A 26 -5.85 18.81 -4.24
CA ASN A 26 -7.06 18.22 -3.68
C ASN A 26 -6.77 16.76 -3.29
N VAL A 27 -6.72 16.47 -1.99
CA VAL A 27 -6.27 15.18 -1.47
C VAL A 27 -7.43 14.44 -0.80
N HIS A 28 -7.72 13.26 -1.32
CA HIS A 28 -8.71 12.33 -0.79
C HIS A 28 -7.97 11.15 -0.14
N VAL A 29 -8.12 10.98 1.15
CA VAL A 29 -7.59 9.85 1.90
C VAL A 29 -8.76 8.90 2.16
N LEU A 30 -8.65 7.67 1.67
CA LEU A 30 -9.80 6.77 1.69
C LEU A 30 -9.75 5.78 2.85
N LYS A 31 -10.94 5.54 3.38
CA LYS A 31 -11.26 4.39 4.23
C LYS A 31 -11.87 3.30 3.36
N TYR A 32 -11.61 2.06 3.68
CA TYR A 32 -12.21 0.95 2.95
C TYR A 32 -12.60 -0.20 3.89
N PRO A 33 -13.50 -1.13 3.46
CA PRO A 33 -14.05 -2.16 4.34
C PRO A 33 -12.98 -2.98 5.09
N GLY A 34 -13.30 -3.32 6.34
CA GLY A 34 -12.40 -4.08 7.22
C GLY A 34 -11.32 -3.25 7.92
N HIS A 35 -11.30 -1.94 7.74
CA HIS A 35 -10.31 -1.01 8.27
C HIS A 35 -11.00 0.22 8.89
N ASP A 36 -10.22 1.11 9.52
CA ASP A 36 -10.75 2.38 10.07
C ASP A 36 -11.91 2.19 11.06
N GLY A 37 -11.85 1.14 11.90
CA GLY A 37 -12.87 0.84 12.89
C GLY A 37 -14.04 -0.02 12.40
N ASP A 38 -14.03 -0.43 11.12
CA ASP A 38 -14.97 -1.45 10.64
C ASP A 38 -14.60 -2.82 11.21
N PRO A 39 -15.48 -3.46 12.01
CA PRO A 39 -15.19 -4.75 12.63
C PRO A 39 -15.27 -5.94 11.67
N ASN A 40 -15.63 -5.72 10.42
CA ASN A 40 -15.77 -6.79 9.43
C ASN A 40 -14.40 -7.38 9.07
N THR A 41 -14.12 -8.59 9.54
CA THR A 41 -12.88 -9.32 9.21
C THR A 41 -13.04 -10.25 8.00
N ASN A 42 -14.28 -10.42 7.51
CA ASN A 42 -14.59 -11.27 6.35
C ASN A 42 -14.74 -10.44 5.07
N VAL A 43 -13.70 -9.68 4.76
CA VAL A 43 -13.65 -8.86 3.55
C VAL A 43 -12.95 -9.61 2.42
N GLN A 44 -13.37 -9.32 1.18
CA GLN A 44 -12.76 -9.80 -0.05
C GLN A 44 -12.07 -8.65 -0.76
N HIS A 45 -11.05 -8.94 -1.54
CA HIS A 45 -10.29 -7.90 -2.26
C HIS A 45 -11.19 -7.03 -3.16
N ALA A 46 -12.19 -7.65 -3.82
CA ALA A 46 -13.14 -6.93 -4.65
C ALA A 46 -13.97 -5.89 -3.88
N MET A 47 -14.25 -6.11 -2.60
CA MET A 47 -14.96 -5.13 -1.77
C MET A 47 -14.12 -3.87 -1.57
N LEU A 48 -12.81 -4.04 -1.38
CA LEU A 48 -11.87 -2.93 -1.19
C LEU A 48 -11.73 -2.10 -2.46
N SER A 49 -11.43 -2.73 -3.58
CA SER A 49 -11.22 -2.03 -4.86
C SER A 49 -12.49 -1.35 -5.39
N ARG A 50 -13.66 -1.98 -5.20
CA ARG A 50 -14.95 -1.36 -5.55
C ARG A 50 -15.26 -0.15 -4.69
N SER A 51 -15.01 -0.23 -3.39
CA SER A 51 -15.20 0.91 -2.47
C SER A 51 -14.40 2.14 -2.94
N VAL A 52 -13.16 1.95 -3.38
CA VAL A 52 -12.33 3.02 -3.92
C VAL A 52 -12.88 3.53 -5.26
N ALA A 53 -13.25 2.64 -6.16
CA ALA A 53 -13.83 3.02 -7.47
C ALA A 53 -15.13 3.79 -7.30
N ASP A 54 -16.02 3.32 -6.43
CA ASP A 54 -17.32 3.96 -6.14
C ASP A 54 -17.12 5.35 -5.54
N TYR A 55 -16.12 5.52 -4.68
CA TYR A 55 -15.75 6.84 -4.15
C TYR A 55 -15.34 7.80 -5.28
N ILE A 56 -14.43 7.35 -6.16
CA ILE A 56 -13.97 8.17 -7.30
C ILE A 56 -15.14 8.59 -8.20
N VAL A 57 -16.05 7.65 -8.47
CA VAL A 57 -17.21 7.92 -9.34
C VAL A 57 -18.22 8.84 -8.65
N SER A 58 -18.61 8.55 -7.41
CA SER A 58 -19.64 9.29 -6.68
C SER A 58 -19.23 10.74 -6.37
N HIS A 59 -17.92 11.00 -6.23
CA HIS A 59 -17.38 12.35 -6.04
C HIS A 59 -17.01 13.04 -7.37
N GLY A 60 -17.33 12.44 -8.51
CA GLY A 60 -17.07 13.00 -9.83
C GLY A 60 -15.59 13.24 -10.14
N LEU A 61 -14.68 12.54 -9.45
CA LEU A 61 -13.25 12.76 -9.59
C LEU A 61 -12.78 12.35 -10.98
N ARG A 62 -11.89 13.18 -11.56
CA ARG A 62 -11.24 12.96 -12.85
C ARG A 62 -9.77 13.37 -12.74
N ASP A 63 -8.97 12.92 -13.69
CA ASP A 63 -7.51 13.16 -13.70
C ASP A 63 -6.84 12.77 -12.37
N VAL A 64 -7.32 11.66 -11.80
CA VAL A 64 -6.90 11.18 -10.49
C VAL A 64 -5.49 10.61 -10.55
N VAL A 65 -4.61 11.09 -9.67
CA VAL A 65 -3.39 10.39 -9.30
C VAL A 65 -3.76 9.43 -8.18
N LEU A 66 -3.79 8.13 -8.49
CA LEU A 66 -4.15 7.07 -7.55
C LEU A 66 -2.89 6.49 -6.95
N VAL A 67 -2.72 6.68 -5.64
CA VAL A 67 -1.52 6.29 -4.89
C VAL A 67 -1.83 5.12 -3.97
N GLY A 68 -1.04 4.05 -4.04
CA GLY A 68 -1.12 2.92 -3.11
C GLY A 68 0.19 2.68 -2.40
N HIS A 69 0.11 2.46 -1.08
CA HIS A 69 1.23 2.06 -0.25
C HIS A 69 1.10 0.58 0.13
N SER A 70 2.20 -0.17 0.05
CA SER A 70 2.23 -1.57 0.51
C SER A 70 1.14 -2.43 -0.16
N PHE A 71 0.31 -3.13 0.61
CA PHE A 71 -0.87 -3.84 0.14
C PHE A 71 -1.79 -2.96 -0.72
N GLY A 72 -1.86 -1.65 -0.44
CA GLY A 72 -2.64 -0.70 -1.23
C GLY A 72 -2.30 -0.69 -2.72
N GLY A 73 -1.12 -1.16 -3.12
CA GLY A 73 -0.76 -1.35 -4.53
C GLY A 73 -1.66 -2.34 -5.26
N THR A 74 -2.05 -3.44 -4.61
CA THR A 74 -2.99 -4.41 -5.20
C THR A 74 -4.39 -3.83 -5.36
N ILE A 75 -4.79 -2.95 -4.43
CA ILE A 75 -6.06 -2.22 -4.52
C ILE A 75 -6.01 -1.23 -5.69
N VAL A 76 -4.89 -0.50 -5.86
CA VAL A 76 -4.68 0.37 -7.03
C VAL A 76 -4.80 -0.42 -8.33
N GLN A 77 -4.17 -1.60 -8.43
CA GLN A 77 -4.26 -2.43 -9.62
C GLN A 77 -5.71 -2.77 -9.98
N LYS A 78 -6.50 -3.25 -9.01
CA LYS A 78 -7.90 -3.63 -9.25
C LYS A 78 -8.84 -2.44 -9.42
N THR A 79 -8.61 -1.34 -8.71
CA THR A 79 -9.39 -0.10 -8.89
C THR A 79 -9.18 0.47 -10.29
N ALA A 80 -7.95 0.45 -10.78
CA ALA A 80 -7.63 0.99 -12.11
C ALA A 80 -8.39 0.26 -13.24
N GLU A 81 -8.66 -1.03 -13.11
CA GLU A 81 -9.48 -1.77 -14.05
C GLU A 81 -10.95 -1.30 -14.08
N LEU A 82 -11.46 -0.81 -12.94
CA LEU A 82 -12.85 -0.40 -12.78
C LEU A 82 -13.12 1.04 -13.28
N VAL A 83 -12.13 1.91 -13.16
CA VAL A 83 -12.26 3.35 -13.47
C VAL A 83 -11.10 3.90 -14.30
N PRO A 84 -10.67 3.21 -15.38
CA PRO A 84 -9.46 3.59 -16.13
C PRO A 84 -9.55 5.03 -16.68
N ASP A 85 -10.72 5.45 -17.12
CA ASP A 85 -10.96 6.76 -17.72
C ASP A 85 -10.96 7.92 -16.70
N ARG A 86 -10.86 7.61 -15.42
CA ARG A 86 -10.78 8.60 -14.33
C ARG A 86 -9.35 8.87 -13.90
N LEU A 87 -8.39 8.04 -14.32
CA LEU A 87 -7.02 8.07 -13.82
C LEU A 87 -6.10 8.83 -14.75
N LYS A 88 -5.35 9.78 -14.17
CA LYS A 88 -4.22 10.45 -14.81
C LYS A 88 -2.94 9.60 -14.70
N ARG A 89 -2.70 9.02 -13.52
CA ARG A 89 -1.50 8.26 -13.20
C ARG A 89 -1.73 7.34 -12.01
N MET A 90 -1.05 6.21 -11.99
CA MET A 90 -0.95 5.35 -10.82
C MET A 90 0.43 5.49 -10.19
N VAL A 91 0.49 5.60 -8.86
CA VAL A 91 1.72 5.69 -8.08
C VAL A 91 1.76 4.57 -7.05
N PHE A 92 2.83 3.81 -7.07
CA PHE A 92 3.09 2.69 -6.17
C PHE A 92 4.22 3.09 -5.22
N MET A 93 3.92 3.27 -3.94
CA MET A 93 4.90 3.62 -2.91
C MET A 93 5.23 2.40 -2.07
N ASP A 94 6.43 1.83 -2.23
CA ASP A 94 6.82 0.55 -1.64
C ASP A 94 5.65 -0.42 -1.60
N ALA A 95 5.08 -0.64 -2.76
CA ALA A 95 3.80 -1.31 -2.91
C ALA A 95 3.92 -2.60 -3.71
N PHE A 96 3.07 -3.55 -3.35
CA PHE A 96 2.93 -4.80 -4.09
C PHE A 96 2.36 -4.52 -5.48
N VAL A 97 3.02 -5.08 -6.47
CA VAL A 97 2.58 -5.14 -7.86
C VAL A 97 2.53 -6.62 -8.22
N LEU A 98 1.35 -7.20 -8.20
CA LEU A 98 1.15 -8.62 -8.47
C LEU A 98 1.08 -8.87 -9.97
N LYS A 99 1.58 -10.04 -10.40
CA LYS A 99 1.30 -10.58 -11.74
C LYS A 99 -0.11 -11.17 -11.79
N ASP A 100 -0.62 -11.36 -12.99
CA ASP A 100 -1.89 -12.05 -13.17
C ASP A 100 -1.89 -13.43 -12.52
N GLY A 101 -2.89 -13.72 -11.70
CA GLY A 101 -3.05 -14.98 -10.99
C GLY A 101 -2.25 -15.13 -9.70
N GLU A 102 -1.50 -14.12 -9.28
CA GLU A 102 -0.78 -14.12 -7.99
C GLU A 102 -1.64 -13.58 -6.83
N SER A 103 -1.29 -14.01 -5.62
CA SER A 103 -1.72 -13.42 -4.36
C SER A 103 -0.56 -12.69 -3.68
N LEU A 104 -0.86 -11.74 -2.79
CA LEU A 104 0.18 -10.99 -2.07
C LEU A 104 1.07 -11.93 -1.24
N ILE A 105 0.47 -12.91 -0.58
CA ILE A 105 1.23 -13.81 0.31
C ILE A 105 2.32 -14.58 -0.43
N GLU A 106 2.16 -14.85 -1.72
CA GLU A 106 3.18 -15.53 -2.54
C GLU A 106 4.42 -14.67 -2.76
N GLU A 107 4.34 -13.36 -2.52
CA GLU A 107 5.44 -12.40 -2.71
C GLU A 107 6.24 -12.13 -1.43
N VAL A 108 5.86 -12.72 -0.30
CA VAL A 108 6.67 -12.64 0.92
C VAL A 108 7.52 -13.90 1.08
N PRO A 109 8.70 -13.81 1.71
CA PRO A 109 9.57 -14.97 1.90
C PRO A 109 8.87 -16.13 2.62
N PRO A 110 9.23 -17.40 2.35
CA PRO A 110 8.56 -18.56 2.92
C PRO A 110 8.48 -18.56 4.46
N GLN A 111 9.50 -18.04 5.14
CA GLN A 111 9.47 -17.92 6.61
C GLN A 111 8.41 -16.93 7.09
N ALA A 112 8.23 -15.81 6.38
CA ALA A 112 7.19 -14.85 6.69
C ALA A 112 5.81 -15.40 6.35
N GLN A 113 5.66 -16.14 5.25
CA GLN A 113 4.42 -16.84 4.93
C GLN A 113 4.02 -17.80 6.06
N ALA A 114 4.95 -18.63 6.53
CA ALA A 114 4.69 -19.59 7.62
C ALA A 114 4.27 -18.89 8.92
N LEU A 115 4.90 -17.77 9.26
CA LEU A 115 4.51 -16.95 10.40
C LEU A 115 3.10 -16.39 10.24
N PHE A 116 2.78 -15.84 9.09
CA PHE A 116 1.45 -15.26 8.82
C PHE A 116 0.36 -16.33 8.84
N ASP A 117 0.63 -17.52 8.30
CA ASP A 117 -0.29 -18.67 8.38
C ASP A 117 -0.57 -19.05 9.83
N GLN A 118 0.47 -19.09 10.69
CA GLN A 118 0.33 -19.39 12.11
C GLN A 118 -0.47 -18.31 12.84
N LEU A 119 -0.15 -17.03 12.62
CA LEU A 119 -0.85 -15.90 13.24
C LEU A 119 -2.32 -15.86 12.82
N ARG A 120 -2.60 -16.10 11.54
CA ARG A 120 -3.93 -16.20 10.99
C ARG A 120 -4.72 -17.35 11.64
N ALA A 121 -4.13 -18.53 11.73
CA ALA A 121 -4.79 -19.70 12.34
C ALA A 121 -5.11 -19.49 13.82
N SER A 122 -4.23 -18.80 14.55
CA SER A 122 -4.40 -18.55 15.99
C SER A 122 -5.35 -17.38 16.30
N SER A 123 -5.70 -16.54 15.33
CA SER A 123 -6.51 -15.33 15.55
C SER A 123 -7.97 -15.65 15.90
N GLY A 124 -8.50 -16.77 15.43
CA GLY A 124 -9.91 -17.15 15.59
C GLY A 124 -10.90 -16.36 14.72
N ASN A 125 -10.45 -15.32 14.00
CA ASN A 125 -11.32 -14.47 13.20
C ASN A 125 -10.73 -14.13 11.82
N ASN A 126 -9.79 -14.94 11.34
CA ASN A 126 -9.15 -14.77 10.02
C ASN A 126 -8.41 -13.45 9.87
N THR A 127 -7.69 -13.01 10.89
CA THR A 127 -6.83 -11.82 10.87
C THR A 127 -5.38 -12.17 11.17
N ILE A 128 -4.49 -11.24 10.85
CA ILE A 128 -3.07 -11.32 11.18
C ILE A 128 -2.70 -10.07 11.97
N MET A 129 -2.12 -10.25 13.16
CA MET A 129 -1.52 -9.15 13.92
C MET A 129 -0.02 -9.35 14.01
N LEU A 130 0.75 -8.32 13.65
CA LEU A 130 2.21 -8.37 13.69
C LEU A 130 2.72 -8.40 15.14
N PRO A 131 3.67 -9.28 15.49
CA PRO A 131 4.39 -9.16 16.75
C PRO A 131 5.21 -7.86 16.79
N PHE A 132 5.27 -7.20 17.94
CA PHE A 132 6.00 -5.93 18.09
C PHE A 132 7.47 -6.00 17.63
N PRO A 133 8.25 -7.04 17.97
CA PRO A 133 9.64 -7.12 17.49
C PRO A 133 9.75 -7.13 15.96
N LEU A 134 8.88 -7.88 15.27
CA LEU A 134 8.84 -7.89 13.80
C LEU A 134 8.47 -6.51 13.24
N PHE A 135 7.42 -5.89 13.79
CA PHE A 135 7.01 -4.55 13.40
C PHE A 135 8.15 -3.54 13.57
N ARG A 136 8.80 -3.55 14.73
CA ARG A 136 9.91 -2.63 15.07
C ARG A 136 11.09 -2.77 14.09
N GLU A 137 11.49 -4.00 13.78
CA GLU A 137 12.72 -4.25 13.02
C GLU A 137 12.52 -4.16 11.49
N THR A 138 11.30 -4.32 10.99
CA THR A 138 11.04 -4.37 9.55
C THR A 138 10.15 -3.24 9.03
N PHE A 139 9.12 -2.84 9.78
CA PHE A 139 8.16 -1.82 9.36
C PHE A 139 8.51 -0.42 9.87
N ALA A 140 9.14 -0.32 11.04
CA ALA A 140 9.47 0.93 11.70
C ALA A 140 10.96 0.96 12.13
N ASN A 141 11.83 0.48 11.25
CA ASN A 141 13.25 0.26 11.56
C ASN A 141 14.05 1.57 11.73
N LEU A 142 13.58 2.68 11.22
CA LEU A 142 14.19 4.01 11.44
C LEU A 142 13.61 4.75 12.65
N ALA A 143 12.54 4.24 13.26
CA ALA A 143 11.91 4.86 14.42
C ALA A 143 12.74 4.65 15.70
N THR A 144 12.68 5.61 16.62
CA THR A 144 13.08 5.35 18.00
C THR A 144 12.14 4.31 18.63
N LEU A 145 12.56 3.70 19.75
CA LEU A 145 11.70 2.73 20.44
C LEU A 145 10.35 3.35 20.85
N GLU A 146 10.36 4.59 21.33
CA GLU A 146 9.15 5.33 21.70
C GLU A 146 8.24 5.54 20.48
N GLN A 147 8.80 5.99 19.37
CA GLN A 147 8.06 6.19 18.12
C GLN A 147 7.48 4.87 17.59
N ALA A 148 8.27 3.77 17.63
CA ALA A 148 7.82 2.46 17.19
C ALA A 148 6.66 1.94 18.06
N ARG A 149 6.73 2.12 19.40
CA ARG A 149 5.63 1.75 20.31
C ARG A 149 4.38 2.58 20.03
N TRP A 150 4.56 3.88 19.87
CA TRP A 150 3.44 4.77 19.54
C TRP A 150 2.73 4.39 18.24
N LEU A 151 3.49 3.99 17.22
CA LEU A 151 2.93 3.49 15.95
C LEU A 151 2.25 2.15 16.14
N TYR A 152 2.91 1.23 16.87
CA TYR A 152 2.39 -0.12 17.10
C TYR A 152 1.06 -0.13 17.84
N ASP A 153 0.87 0.78 18.80
CA ASP A 153 -0.39 0.92 19.55
C ASP A 153 -1.57 1.37 18.64
N ARG A 154 -1.30 1.75 17.41
CA ARG A 154 -2.27 2.25 16.43
C ARG A 154 -2.47 1.34 15.23
N ILE A 155 -1.65 0.31 15.09
CA ILE A 155 -1.91 -0.70 14.06
C ILE A 155 -3.03 -1.63 14.53
N GLN A 156 -3.65 -2.29 13.56
CA GLN A 156 -4.81 -3.14 13.77
C GLN A 156 -4.57 -4.51 13.14
N PRO A 157 -5.22 -5.59 13.64
CA PRO A 157 -5.20 -6.87 12.96
C PRO A 157 -5.71 -6.71 11.52
N GLU A 158 -4.93 -7.20 10.56
CA GLU A 158 -5.29 -7.15 9.15
C GLU A 158 -6.22 -8.30 8.78
N PRO A 159 -7.36 -8.06 8.14
CA PRO A 159 -8.16 -9.11 7.54
C PRO A 159 -7.34 -9.90 6.52
N ALA A 160 -7.18 -11.20 6.74
CA ALA A 160 -6.25 -12.01 5.95
C ALA A 160 -6.78 -12.35 4.55
N GLY A 161 -8.10 -12.40 4.36
CA GLY A 161 -8.70 -12.81 3.09
C GLY A 161 -8.05 -12.17 1.86
N PRO A 162 -8.04 -10.83 1.75
CA PRO A 162 -7.50 -10.15 0.58
C PRO A 162 -6.01 -10.39 0.30
N LEU A 163 -5.23 -10.75 1.32
CA LEU A 163 -3.80 -11.04 1.15
C LEU A 163 -3.56 -12.42 0.50
N TYR A 164 -4.50 -13.34 0.64
CA TYR A 164 -4.43 -14.72 0.15
C TYR A 164 -5.22 -14.92 -1.15
N GLU A 165 -6.03 -13.96 -1.57
CA GLU A 165 -6.77 -14.05 -2.82
C GLU A 165 -5.83 -13.93 -4.03
N LYS A 166 -5.98 -14.83 -4.98
CA LYS A 166 -5.35 -14.72 -6.30
C LYS A 166 -6.15 -13.74 -7.16
N LEU A 167 -5.47 -12.76 -7.73
CA LEU A 167 -6.10 -11.70 -8.49
C LEU A 167 -6.01 -11.94 -10.00
N ASP A 168 -7.13 -11.83 -10.71
CA ASP A 168 -7.13 -11.68 -12.16
C ASP A 168 -6.74 -10.23 -12.49
N LEU A 169 -5.57 -10.05 -13.09
CA LEU A 169 -4.99 -8.75 -13.42
C LEU A 169 -4.76 -8.57 -14.93
N LYS A 170 -5.36 -9.43 -15.77
CA LYS A 170 -5.23 -9.34 -17.22
C LYS A 170 -5.65 -7.98 -17.76
N ALA A 171 -6.72 -7.39 -17.20
CA ALA A 171 -7.19 -6.08 -17.60
C ALA A 171 -6.22 -4.98 -17.17
N PHE A 172 -5.67 -5.05 -15.95
CA PHE A 172 -4.67 -4.09 -15.46
C PHE A 172 -3.46 -3.99 -16.40
N TYR A 173 -2.94 -5.14 -16.85
CA TYR A 173 -1.76 -5.17 -17.72
C TYR A 173 -2.01 -4.70 -19.15
N LYS A 174 -3.26 -4.48 -19.54
CA LYS A 174 -3.65 -3.85 -20.82
C LYS A 174 -3.80 -2.33 -20.71
N LEU A 175 -3.82 -1.78 -19.50
CA LEU A 175 -3.99 -0.34 -19.30
C LEU A 175 -2.74 0.43 -19.77
N THR A 176 -2.99 1.56 -20.41
CA THR A 176 -1.93 2.50 -20.87
C THR A 176 -1.72 3.67 -19.91
N THR A 177 -2.49 3.75 -18.84
CA THR A 177 -2.36 4.79 -17.80
C THR A 177 -0.92 4.87 -17.31
N PRO A 178 -0.30 6.05 -17.28
CA PRO A 178 1.07 6.22 -16.80
C PRO A 178 1.27 5.73 -15.37
N ARG A 179 2.46 5.21 -15.09
CA ARG A 179 2.81 4.56 -13.82
C ARG A 179 4.07 5.16 -13.24
N SER A 180 4.11 5.27 -11.91
CA SER A 180 5.30 5.66 -11.14
C SER A 180 5.50 4.70 -9.98
N TYR A 181 6.75 4.49 -9.60
CA TYR A 181 7.12 3.75 -8.41
C TYR A 181 7.99 4.63 -7.52
N LEU A 182 7.56 4.82 -6.27
CA LEU A 182 8.35 5.48 -5.24
C LEU A 182 8.93 4.42 -4.31
N TYR A 183 10.26 4.30 -4.34
CA TYR A 183 11.02 3.37 -3.54
C TYR A 183 11.65 4.06 -2.32
N LEU A 184 11.32 3.59 -1.12
CA LEU A 184 11.92 4.02 0.15
C LEU A 184 13.12 3.12 0.45
N THR A 185 14.31 3.71 0.48
CA THR A 185 15.56 2.95 0.37
C THR A 185 15.95 2.16 1.61
N GLU A 186 15.38 2.48 2.77
CA GLU A 186 15.62 1.79 4.04
C GLU A 186 14.44 0.90 4.49
N ASP A 187 13.49 0.64 3.58
CA ASP A 187 12.35 -0.25 3.85
C ASP A 187 12.81 -1.71 3.92
N ASN A 188 12.66 -2.33 5.10
CA ASN A 188 13.10 -3.69 5.39
C ASN A 188 11.96 -4.72 5.43
N VAL A 189 10.75 -4.36 4.99
CA VAL A 189 9.60 -5.28 5.01
C VAL A 189 9.81 -6.47 4.08
N LEU A 190 10.38 -6.22 2.91
CA LEU A 190 10.82 -7.27 1.99
C LEU A 190 12.35 -7.29 1.89
N PRO A 191 12.97 -8.47 1.73
CA PRO A 191 14.42 -8.59 1.62
C PRO A 191 14.96 -7.77 0.45
N GLN A 192 15.88 -6.87 0.73
CA GLN A 192 16.55 -6.10 -0.32
C GLN A 192 17.75 -6.87 -0.88
N GLY A 193 17.92 -6.81 -2.19
CA GLY A 193 19.03 -7.48 -2.87
C GLY A 193 18.93 -9.02 -2.94
N GLN A 194 17.86 -9.61 -2.43
CA GLN A 194 17.58 -11.03 -2.60
C GLN A 194 16.81 -11.27 -3.89
N PRO A 195 17.29 -12.12 -4.82
CA PRO A 195 16.58 -12.44 -6.05
C PRO A 195 15.16 -12.95 -5.78
N GLY A 196 14.19 -12.43 -6.52
CA GLY A 196 12.79 -12.82 -6.40
C GLY A 196 11.98 -12.10 -5.32
N TYR A 197 12.59 -11.16 -4.59
CA TYR A 197 11.91 -10.37 -3.56
C TYR A 197 12.29 -8.89 -3.64
N GLY A 198 11.57 -8.06 -2.89
CA GLY A 198 11.87 -6.64 -2.69
C GLY A 198 10.99 -5.70 -3.52
N TRP A 199 11.10 -4.42 -3.17
CA TRP A 199 10.30 -3.38 -3.81
C TRP A 199 10.85 -2.98 -5.17
N HIS A 200 12.15 -2.72 -5.25
CA HIS A 200 12.82 -2.34 -6.47
C HIS A 200 14.14 -3.12 -6.63
N PRO A 201 14.40 -3.78 -7.78
CA PRO A 201 13.59 -3.77 -9.01
C PRO A 201 12.46 -4.83 -9.06
N HIS A 202 12.33 -5.75 -8.09
CA HIS A 202 11.43 -6.90 -8.21
C HIS A 202 9.97 -6.49 -8.47
N MET A 203 9.34 -5.75 -7.55
CA MET A 203 7.95 -5.28 -7.74
C MET A 203 7.84 -4.24 -8.86
N SER A 204 8.70 -3.24 -8.84
CA SER A 204 8.61 -2.10 -9.77
C SER A 204 8.75 -2.50 -11.24
N SER A 205 9.59 -3.49 -11.55
CA SER A 205 9.80 -3.95 -12.92
C SER A 205 8.53 -4.52 -13.58
N ARG A 206 7.58 -4.97 -12.78
CA ARG A 206 6.29 -5.50 -13.26
C ARG A 206 5.38 -4.42 -13.84
N LEU A 207 5.68 -3.16 -13.60
CA LEU A 207 4.93 -2.03 -14.15
C LEU A 207 5.22 -1.76 -15.63
N GLY A 208 6.22 -2.41 -16.21
CA GLY A 208 6.66 -2.14 -17.58
C GLY A 208 7.38 -0.80 -17.68
N LEU A 209 6.88 0.11 -18.51
CA LEU A 209 7.39 1.48 -18.55
C LEU A 209 6.83 2.29 -17.37
N PHE A 210 7.71 2.78 -16.52
CA PHE A 210 7.33 3.56 -15.34
C PHE A 210 8.38 4.59 -14.96
N ARG A 211 7.97 5.61 -14.22
CA ARG A 211 8.87 6.58 -13.61
C ARG A 211 9.31 6.06 -12.24
N LEU A 212 10.62 5.95 -12.03
CA LEU A 212 11.19 5.58 -10.74
C LEU A 212 11.58 6.83 -9.95
N LEU A 213 11.14 6.90 -8.69
CA LEU A 213 11.64 7.87 -7.72
C LEU A 213 12.16 7.11 -6.49
N LYS A 214 13.14 7.71 -5.83
CA LYS A 214 13.71 7.19 -4.58
C LYS A 214 13.65 8.25 -3.49
N SER A 215 13.44 7.81 -2.27
CA SER A 215 13.50 8.65 -1.08
C SER A 215 14.15 7.86 0.04
N PRO A 216 14.94 8.50 0.93
CA PRO A 216 15.21 7.90 2.22
C PRO A 216 13.90 7.58 2.94
N GLY A 217 13.90 6.51 3.71
CA GLY A 217 12.75 6.16 4.53
C GLY A 217 12.53 4.67 4.70
N ASP A 218 11.81 4.32 5.74
CA ASP A 218 11.30 3.00 6.04
C ASP A 218 9.81 2.86 5.69
N HIS A 219 9.26 1.68 5.94
CA HIS A 219 7.92 1.33 5.49
C HIS A 219 6.81 2.17 6.14
N MET A 220 6.90 2.46 7.44
CA MET A 220 5.80 3.09 8.17
C MET A 220 6.18 4.35 8.96
N SER A 221 7.39 4.43 9.52
CA SER A 221 7.70 5.52 10.43
C SER A 221 8.02 6.83 9.71
N THR A 222 8.61 6.77 8.52
CA THR A 222 9.01 7.96 7.76
C THR A 222 7.81 8.80 7.31
N ALA A 223 6.68 8.15 6.99
CA ALA A 223 5.44 8.85 6.65
C ALA A 223 4.98 9.81 7.77
N ARG A 224 5.30 9.48 9.02
CA ARG A 224 4.97 10.30 10.20
C ARG A 224 6.08 11.25 10.59
N THR A 225 7.33 10.79 10.57
CA THR A 225 8.47 11.59 11.06
C THR A 225 8.95 12.62 10.04
N HIS A 226 8.81 12.29 8.76
CA HIS A 226 9.25 13.14 7.64
C HIS A 226 8.19 13.21 6.51
N PRO A 227 6.94 13.57 6.82
CA PRO A 227 5.84 13.54 5.83
C PRO A 227 6.10 14.43 4.63
N ARG A 228 6.82 15.54 4.81
CA ARG A 228 7.17 16.47 3.74
C ARG A 228 8.08 15.84 2.68
N TRP A 229 9.01 14.97 3.07
CA TRP A 229 9.87 14.28 2.11
C TRP A 229 9.05 13.38 1.20
N ILE A 230 8.14 12.61 1.80
CA ILE A 230 7.29 11.69 1.05
C ILE A 230 6.31 12.48 0.18
N ALA A 231 5.67 13.52 0.71
CA ALA A 231 4.74 14.36 -0.05
C ALA A 231 5.40 14.96 -1.28
N TRP A 232 6.63 15.48 -1.15
CA TRP A 232 7.38 16.03 -2.29
C TRP A 232 7.65 14.96 -3.36
N ARG A 233 8.07 13.77 -2.96
CA ARG A 233 8.31 12.67 -3.90
C ARG A 233 7.02 12.16 -4.56
N LEU A 234 5.91 12.13 -3.82
CA LEU A 234 4.60 11.80 -4.39
C LEU A 234 4.13 12.87 -5.39
N TYR A 235 4.39 14.14 -5.11
CA TYR A 235 4.14 15.20 -6.09
C TYR A 235 4.93 14.97 -7.37
N GLU A 236 6.25 14.74 -7.28
CA GLU A 236 7.09 14.43 -8.43
C GLU A 236 6.64 13.16 -9.18
N ALA A 237 6.21 12.14 -8.43
CA ALA A 237 5.71 10.90 -8.99
C ALA A 237 4.39 11.08 -9.76
N GLY A 238 3.52 11.97 -9.27
CA GLY A 238 2.17 12.19 -9.81
C GLY A 238 2.07 13.20 -10.94
N ARG A 239 3.08 14.06 -11.12
CA ARG A 239 3.06 15.09 -12.17
C ARG A 239 3.27 14.50 -13.58
N ASP A 240 2.96 15.29 -14.59
CA ASP A 240 3.19 14.97 -16.02
C ASP A 240 4.66 14.78 -16.36
#